data_3c414538416f3f0992776329566645a4
#
_entry.id   3c414538416f3f0992776329566645a4
#
_cell.length_a   1.000
_cell.length_b   1.000
_cell.length_c   1.000
_cell.angle_alpha   90.00
_cell.angle_beta   90.00
_cell.angle_gamma   90.00
#
_symmetry.space_group_name_H-M   'P 1'
#
loop_
_entity.id
_entity.type
_entity.pdbx_description
1 polymer ?
#
loop_
_entity_poly.entity_id
_entity_poly.type
_entity_poly.pdbx_seq_one_letter_code
_entity_poly.pdbx_strand_id
1 'polypeptide(L)'
;MRAVIILGHGSRVPEAGKNMETVATLLKKKYNLQVVEVCQMSRLGPHYPETLDKCVKGGATEVVVIPYFLNNGLHIRLDIPEMMKEGAKKYPHVKMIFGKHLGFDPKYADIIYRRIQESLSLPDVRHVELEPRESFPVPPGQGEFVEMLPEEARKYENERSRHSHGHAAP
;
A
#
# COMPACT_ATOMS: atom_id res chain seq x y z
N MET A 1 24.33 5.14 -3.94
CA MET A 1 23.67 3.80 -3.89
C MET A 1 22.17 3.96 -4.03
N ARG A 2 21.50 3.05 -4.75
CA ARG A 2 20.04 3.04 -4.88
C ARG A 2 19.42 2.15 -3.81
N ALA A 3 18.41 2.65 -3.10
CA ALA A 3 17.54 1.87 -2.25
C ALA A 3 16.13 1.76 -2.87
N VAL A 4 15.46 0.65 -2.62
CA VAL A 4 14.06 0.43 -2.99
C VAL A 4 13.25 0.31 -1.71
N ILE A 5 12.13 1.00 -1.63
CA ILE A 5 11.15 0.89 -0.54
C ILE A 5 9.84 0.35 -1.12
N ILE A 6 9.39 -0.80 -0.65
CA ILE A 6 8.06 -1.33 -0.96
C ILE A 6 7.11 -0.81 0.10
N LEU A 7 6.13 -0.01 -0.33
CA LEU A 7 5.19 0.67 0.55
C LEU A 7 3.81 0.03 0.49
N GLY A 8 3.38 -0.58 1.59
CA GLY A 8 2.05 -1.15 1.76
C GLY A 8 1.07 -0.21 2.43
N HIS A 9 -0.20 -0.58 2.42
CA HIS A 9 -1.26 0.18 3.08
C HIS A 9 -1.11 0.20 4.60
N GLY A 10 -0.77 -0.94 5.17
CA GLY A 10 -0.74 -1.18 6.59
C GLY A 10 -1.91 -2.04 7.08
N SER A 11 -1.72 -2.64 8.24
CA SER A 11 -2.70 -3.51 8.88
C SER A 11 -2.58 -3.41 10.40
N ARG A 12 -3.66 -3.77 11.11
CA ARG A 12 -3.66 -3.99 12.56
C ARG A 12 -3.18 -5.40 12.93
N VAL A 13 -3.07 -6.27 11.93
CA VAL A 13 -2.58 -7.63 12.09
C VAL A 13 -1.06 -7.64 11.92
N PRO A 14 -0.29 -8.02 12.96
CA PRO A 14 1.18 -7.95 12.92
C PRO A 14 1.81 -8.73 11.77
N GLU A 15 1.22 -9.86 11.39
CA GLU A 15 1.74 -10.75 10.35
C GLU A 15 1.41 -10.29 8.92
N ALA A 16 0.52 -9.32 8.74
CA ALA A 16 0.06 -8.91 7.41
C ALA A 16 1.19 -8.36 6.50
N GLY A 17 2.27 -7.85 7.10
CA GLY A 17 3.44 -7.36 6.37
C GLY A 17 4.40 -8.45 5.86
N LYS A 18 4.35 -9.68 6.39
CA LYS A 18 5.34 -10.75 6.10
C LYS A 18 5.44 -11.11 4.61
N ASN A 19 4.34 -11.05 3.89
CA ASN A 19 4.37 -11.34 2.45
C ASN A 19 5.21 -10.31 1.68
N MET A 20 5.15 -9.04 2.04
CA MET A 20 5.97 -8.00 1.41
C MET A 20 7.46 -8.16 1.77
N GLU A 21 7.77 -8.56 3.00
CA GLU A 21 9.15 -8.88 3.43
C GLU A 21 9.72 -10.05 2.63
N THR A 22 8.90 -11.08 2.39
CA THR A 22 9.26 -12.21 1.52
C THR A 22 9.54 -11.74 0.10
N VAL A 23 8.68 -10.87 -0.47
CA VAL A 23 8.90 -10.28 -1.79
C VAL A 23 10.18 -9.45 -1.81
N ALA A 24 10.46 -8.63 -0.80
CA ALA A 24 11.68 -7.85 -0.69
C ALA A 24 12.94 -8.75 -0.68
N THR A 25 12.89 -9.86 0.06
CA THR A 25 13.98 -10.85 0.11
C THR A 25 14.20 -11.50 -1.26
N LEU A 26 13.13 -11.88 -1.95
CA LEU A 26 13.20 -12.46 -3.29
C LEU A 26 13.78 -11.47 -4.30
N LEU A 27 13.39 -10.18 -4.23
CA LEU A 27 13.93 -9.13 -5.09
C LEU A 27 15.44 -8.96 -4.88
N LYS A 28 15.90 -8.89 -3.63
CA LYS A 28 17.32 -8.82 -3.30
C LYS A 28 18.08 -9.99 -3.93
N LYS A 29 17.59 -11.21 -3.72
CA LYS A 29 18.26 -12.44 -4.18
C LYS A 29 18.24 -12.58 -5.72
N LYS A 30 17.08 -12.37 -6.35
CA LYS A 30 16.88 -12.63 -7.78
C LYS A 30 17.49 -11.56 -8.68
N TYR A 31 17.45 -10.29 -8.25
CA TYR A 31 17.88 -9.15 -9.08
C TYR A 31 19.10 -8.43 -8.51
N ASN A 32 19.76 -9.00 -7.52
CA ASN A 32 20.96 -8.46 -6.88
C ASN A 32 20.80 -7.00 -6.40
N LEU A 33 19.61 -6.68 -5.85
CA LEU A 33 19.34 -5.37 -5.28
C LEU A 33 19.93 -5.29 -3.88
N GLN A 34 20.81 -4.32 -3.64
CA GLN A 34 21.53 -4.20 -2.36
C GLN A 34 20.59 -3.83 -1.21
N VAL A 35 19.70 -2.88 -1.42
CA VAL A 35 18.77 -2.37 -0.41
C VAL A 35 17.34 -2.43 -0.93
N VAL A 36 16.55 -3.27 -0.30
CA VAL A 36 15.09 -3.33 -0.48
C VAL A 36 14.48 -3.39 0.91
N GLU A 37 13.78 -2.35 1.28
CA GLU A 37 13.10 -2.23 2.58
C GLU A 37 11.58 -2.26 2.38
N VAL A 38 10.86 -2.60 3.43
CA VAL A 38 9.40 -2.63 3.46
C VAL A 38 8.89 -1.63 4.49
N CYS A 39 7.86 -0.89 4.17
CA CYS A 39 7.16 -0.04 5.12
C CYS A 39 5.66 0.02 4.86
N GLN A 40 4.95 0.60 5.81
CA GLN A 40 3.50 0.77 5.78
C GLN A 40 3.14 2.26 5.80
N MET A 41 2.03 2.63 5.18
CA MET A 41 1.50 4.00 5.25
C MET A 41 0.94 4.31 6.62
N SER A 42 0.26 3.35 7.23
CA SER A 42 -0.49 3.53 8.47
C SER A 42 -0.52 2.25 9.31
N ARG A 43 -1.15 2.31 10.48
CA ARG A 43 -1.33 1.18 11.40
C ARG A 43 0.00 0.74 12.00
N LEU A 44 0.31 -0.56 11.95
CA LEU A 44 1.59 -1.07 12.47
C LEU A 44 2.72 -0.78 11.50
N GLY A 45 3.87 -0.36 12.06
CA GLY A 45 5.07 -0.04 11.29
C GLY A 45 5.89 -1.26 10.84
N PRO A 46 7.08 -1.04 10.30
CA PRO A 46 7.74 0.25 10.18
C PRO A 46 7.03 1.20 9.20
N HIS A 47 7.10 2.51 9.44
CA HIS A 47 6.48 3.52 8.58
C HIS A 47 7.50 4.13 7.61
N TYR A 48 7.00 4.89 6.62
CA TYR A 48 7.84 5.46 5.58
C TYR A 48 8.95 6.39 6.11
N PRO A 49 8.72 7.34 7.04
CA PRO A 49 9.77 8.23 7.52
C PRO A 49 10.96 7.49 8.14
N GLU A 50 10.69 6.49 8.98
CA GLU A 50 11.71 5.68 9.63
C GLU A 50 12.50 4.85 8.62
N THR A 51 11.80 4.28 7.65
CA THR A 51 12.40 3.44 6.61
C THR A 51 13.25 4.27 5.66
N LEU A 52 12.78 5.49 5.32
CA LEU A 52 13.56 6.45 4.55
C LEU A 52 14.85 6.84 5.29
N ASP A 53 14.73 7.18 6.58
CA ASP A 53 15.88 7.51 7.43
C ASP A 53 16.92 6.37 7.46
N LYS A 54 16.46 5.14 7.58
CA LYS A 54 17.30 3.96 7.53
C LYS A 54 18.06 3.84 6.20
N CYS A 55 17.36 4.03 5.08
CA CYS A 55 17.98 3.97 3.75
C CYS A 55 19.03 5.08 3.56
N VAL A 56 18.71 6.30 3.97
CA VAL A 56 19.64 7.45 3.83
C VAL A 56 20.86 7.31 4.73
N LYS A 57 20.68 6.91 5.98
CA LYS A 57 21.79 6.60 6.91
C LYS A 57 22.67 5.45 6.40
N GLY A 58 22.08 4.52 5.66
CA GLY A 58 22.78 3.44 4.96
C GLY A 58 23.52 3.87 3.70
N GLY A 59 23.52 5.16 3.36
CA GLY A 59 24.26 5.73 2.22
C GLY A 59 23.47 5.76 0.91
N ALA A 60 22.12 5.66 0.94
CA ALA A 60 21.33 5.82 -0.26
C ALA A 60 21.38 7.25 -0.78
N THR A 61 21.72 7.43 -2.04
CA THR A 61 21.68 8.69 -2.79
C THR A 61 20.49 8.77 -3.75
N GLU A 62 19.84 7.63 -3.97
CA GLU A 62 18.59 7.52 -4.73
C GLU A 62 17.67 6.53 -4.02
N VAL A 63 16.41 6.91 -3.81
CA VAL A 63 15.36 6.07 -3.21
C VAL A 63 14.20 5.95 -4.17
N VAL A 64 13.84 4.72 -4.53
CA VAL A 64 12.66 4.42 -5.36
C VAL A 64 11.60 3.81 -4.46
N VAL A 65 10.44 4.46 -4.37
CA VAL A 65 9.30 3.96 -3.59
C VAL A 65 8.32 3.27 -4.52
N ILE A 66 8.07 2.00 -4.30
CA ILE A 66 7.13 1.17 -5.05
C ILE A 66 5.88 0.95 -4.22
N PRO A 67 4.75 1.59 -4.55
CA PRO A 67 3.49 1.34 -3.86
C PRO A 67 2.97 -0.06 -4.16
N TYR A 68 2.76 -0.85 -3.10
CA TYR A 68 2.25 -2.23 -3.17
C TYR A 68 0.72 -2.23 -3.23
N PHE A 69 0.18 -1.62 -4.28
CA PHE A 69 -1.25 -1.37 -4.47
C PHE A 69 -1.68 -1.82 -5.87
N LEU A 70 -2.84 -2.46 -5.96
CA LEU A 70 -3.41 -2.87 -7.25
C LEU A 70 -4.14 -1.74 -7.95
N ASN A 71 -4.81 -0.86 -7.20
CA ASN A 71 -5.68 0.18 -7.73
C ASN A 71 -5.07 1.57 -7.59
N ASN A 72 -5.32 2.42 -8.58
CA ASN A 72 -4.90 3.83 -8.59
C ASN A 72 -5.89 4.72 -7.80
N GLY A 73 -5.97 4.47 -6.49
CA GLY A 73 -6.82 5.22 -5.56
C GLY A 73 -6.18 6.51 -5.02
N LEU A 74 -6.85 7.16 -4.05
CA LEU A 74 -6.39 8.42 -3.45
C LEU A 74 -5.00 8.32 -2.83
N HIS A 75 -4.67 7.21 -2.19
CA HIS A 75 -3.33 7.00 -1.63
C HIS A 75 -2.23 7.15 -2.68
N ILE A 76 -2.43 6.57 -3.87
CA ILE A 76 -1.46 6.66 -4.97
C ILE A 76 -1.40 8.08 -5.54
N ARG A 77 -2.55 8.76 -5.63
CA ARG A 77 -2.66 10.05 -6.32
C ARG A 77 -2.28 11.24 -5.46
N LEU A 78 -2.47 11.15 -4.15
CA LEU A 78 -2.33 12.27 -3.21
C LEU A 78 -1.42 11.94 -2.03
N ASP A 79 -1.77 10.97 -1.21
CA ASP A 79 -1.16 10.79 0.11
C ASP A 79 0.31 10.35 0.03
N ILE A 80 0.63 9.40 -0.84
CA ILE A 80 2.01 8.92 -0.99
C ILE A 80 2.90 9.99 -1.62
N PRO A 81 2.50 10.65 -2.73
CA PRO A 81 3.29 11.77 -3.26
C PRO A 81 3.53 12.89 -2.25
N GLU A 82 2.53 13.26 -1.44
CA GLU A 82 2.67 14.27 -0.41
C GLU A 82 3.68 13.84 0.68
N MET A 83 3.53 12.66 1.22
CA MET A 83 4.45 12.07 2.19
C MET A 83 5.87 11.99 1.64
N MET A 84 6.04 11.64 0.38
CA MET A 84 7.36 11.59 -0.27
C MET A 84 7.97 12.98 -0.47
N LYS A 85 7.16 14.01 -0.78
CA LYS A 85 7.63 15.39 -0.86
C LYS A 85 8.17 15.89 0.49
N GLU A 86 7.52 15.55 1.59
CA GLU A 86 8.03 15.88 2.93
C GLU A 86 9.37 15.19 3.21
N GLY A 87 9.50 13.91 2.85
CA GLY A 87 10.78 13.20 2.92
C GLY A 87 11.88 13.86 2.07
N ALA A 88 11.53 14.33 0.87
CA ALA A 88 12.46 14.99 -0.03
C ALA A 88 12.95 16.34 0.52
N LYS A 89 12.10 17.09 1.23
CA LYS A 89 12.52 18.31 1.93
C LYS A 89 13.56 18.02 3.02
N LYS A 90 13.37 16.91 3.75
CA LYS A 90 14.30 16.49 4.81
C LYS A 90 15.67 16.07 4.25
N TYR A 91 15.70 15.49 3.05
CA TYR A 91 16.90 14.96 2.43
C TYR A 91 17.12 15.54 1.02
N PRO A 92 17.44 16.83 0.86
CA PRO A 92 17.51 17.50 -0.43
C PRO A 92 18.61 16.96 -1.35
N HIS A 93 19.60 16.25 -0.81
CA HIS A 93 20.68 15.61 -1.54
C HIS A 93 20.34 14.19 -2.04
N VAL A 94 19.17 13.64 -1.67
CA VAL A 94 18.72 12.32 -2.07
C VAL A 94 17.67 12.43 -3.17
N LYS A 95 17.93 11.81 -4.30
CA LYS A 95 16.92 11.71 -5.36
C LYS A 95 15.81 10.73 -4.94
N MET A 96 14.58 11.21 -4.88
CA MET A 96 13.41 10.40 -4.57
C MET A 96 12.54 10.18 -5.80
N ILE A 97 12.23 8.93 -6.09
CA ILE A 97 11.44 8.52 -7.24
C ILE A 97 10.16 7.87 -6.73
N PHE A 98 9.02 8.48 -7.06
CA PHE A 98 7.73 7.85 -6.90
C PHE A 98 7.54 6.84 -8.03
N GLY A 99 7.72 5.56 -7.72
CA GLY A 99 7.64 4.46 -8.67
C GLY A 99 6.19 4.13 -9.04
N LYS A 100 6.04 3.33 -10.07
CA LYS A 100 4.72 2.82 -10.46
C LYS A 100 4.22 1.84 -9.41
N HIS A 101 2.93 1.95 -9.02
CA HIS A 101 2.26 0.94 -8.21
C HIS A 101 2.13 -0.37 -9.00
N LEU A 102 1.78 -1.48 -8.34
CA LEU A 102 1.64 -2.78 -9.01
C LEU A 102 0.67 -2.71 -10.21
N GLY A 103 -0.48 -2.06 -10.00
CA GLY A 103 -1.44 -1.85 -11.07
C GLY A 103 -1.93 -3.16 -11.68
N PHE A 104 -2.28 -3.13 -12.96
CA PHE A 104 -2.66 -4.31 -13.71
C PHE A 104 -1.44 -5.04 -14.27
N ASP A 105 -1.41 -6.36 -14.10
CA ASP A 105 -0.48 -7.27 -14.77
C ASP A 105 -1.27 -8.53 -15.18
N PRO A 106 -1.15 -9.03 -16.42
CA PRO A 106 -1.86 -10.24 -16.87
C PRO A 106 -1.53 -11.48 -16.05
N LYS A 107 -0.38 -11.53 -15.38
CA LYS A 107 -0.02 -12.62 -14.45
C LYS A 107 -0.96 -12.75 -13.26
N TYR A 108 -1.73 -11.71 -12.93
CA TYR A 108 -2.76 -11.82 -11.89
C TYR A 108 -3.84 -12.84 -12.22
N ALA A 109 -4.15 -13.04 -13.51
CA ALA A 109 -5.10 -14.07 -13.91
C ALA A 109 -4.64 -15.48 -13.47
N ASP A 110 -3.37 -15.79 -13.65
CA ASP A 110 -2.80 -17.08 -13.24
C ASP A 110 -2.78 -17.23 -11.71
N ILE A 111 -2.45 -16.14 -11.01
CA ILE A 111 -2.46 -16.13 -9.55
C ILE A 111 -3.88 -16.36 -9.02
N ILE A 112 -4.86 -15.64 -9.55
CA ILE A 112 -6.27 -15.76 -9.14
C ILE A 112 -6.81 -17.17 -9.45
N TYR A 113 -6.52 -17.70 -10.65
CA TYR A 113 -6.94 -19.05 -11.01
C TYR A 113 -6.40 -20.10 -10.03
N ARG A 114 -5.12 -20.02 -9.67
CA ARG A 114 -4.54 -20.90 -8.66
C ARG A 114 -5.24 -20.77 -7.31
N ARG A 115 -5.54 -19.55 -6.85
CA ARG A 115 -6.30 -19.33 -5.61
C ARG A 115 -7.72 -19.92 -5.67
N ILE A 116 -8.38 -19.84 -6.83
CA ILE A 116 -9.67 -20.51 -7.02
C ILE A 116 -9.51 -22.01 -6.79
N GLN A 117 -8.54 -22.65 -7.44
CA GLN A 117 -8.32 -24.10 -7.29
C GLN A 117 -8.01 -24.48 -5.82
N GLU A 118 -7.15 -23.73 -5.16
CA GLU A 118 -6.81 -23.92 -3.74
C GLU A 118 -8.02 -23.74 -2.82
N SER A 119 -8.99 -22.92 -3.22
CA SER A 119 -10.16 -22.58 -2.39
C SER A 119 -11.32 -23.58 -2.52
N LEU A 120 -11.35 -24.43 -3.55
CA LEU A 120 -12.48 -25.35 -3.79
C LEU A 120 -12.69 -26.38 -2.65
N SER A 121 -11.66 -26.64 -1.85
CA SER A 121 -11.71 -27.55 -0.70
C SER A 121 -11.98 -26.85 0.63
N LEU A 122 -12.11 -25.53 0.64
CA LEU A 122 -12.38 -24.79 1.86
C LEU A 122 -13.84 -24.99 2.32
N PRO A 123 -14.10 -24.88 3.63
CA PRO A 123 -15.46 -25.00 4.16
C PRO A 123 -16.36 -23.86 3.69
N ASP A 124 -17.67 -24.08 3.75
CA ASP A 124 -18.66 -23.02 3.56
C ASP A 124 -18.43 -21.90 4.58
N VAL A 125 -18.52 -20.66 4.15
CA VAL A 125 -18.28 -19.48 4.99
C VAL A 125 -19.15 -19.45 6.27
N ARG A 126 -20.31 -20.10 6.24
CA ARG A 126 -21.19 -20.25 7.43
C ARG A 126 -20.55 -21.05 8.57
N HIS A 127 -19.51 -21.83 8.27
CA HIS A 127 -18.78 -22.65 9.25
C HIS A 127 -17.41 -22.07 9.61
N VAL A 128 -17.09 -20.88 9.11
CA VAL A 128 -15.84 -20.20 9.46
C VAL A 128 -15.98 -19.54 10.83
N GLU A 129 -15.11 -19.91 11.75
CA GLU A 129 -14.98 -19.24 13.04
C GLU A 129 -14.25 -17.92 12.87
N LEU A 130 -14.85 -16.84 13.37
CA LEU A 130 -14.26 -15.52 13.32
C LEU A 130 -13.45 -15.24 14.59
N GLU A 131 -12.30 -14.63 14.40
CA GLU A 131 -11.55 -14.08 15.53
C GLU A 131 -12.30 -12.88 16.14
N PRO A 132 -12.27 -12.70 17.47
CA PRO A 132 -12.89 -11.55 18.10
C PRO A 132 -12.25 -10.24 17.58
N ARG A 133 -13.09 -9.26 17.25
CA ARG A 133 -12.60 -7.97 16.73
C ARG A 133 -11.70 -7.26 17.75
N GLU A 134 -11.91 -7.48 19.02
CA GLU A 134 -11.14 -6.94 20.14
C GLU A 134 -9.67 -7.41 20.14
N SER A 135 -9.39 -8.53 19.47
CA SER A 135 -8.01 -9.01 19.25
C SER A 135 -7.20 -8.07 18.34
N PHE A 136 -7.88 -7.18 17.59
CA PHE A 136 -7.28 -6.25 16.67
C PHE A 136 -7.70 -4.80 17.00
N PRO A 137 -7.22 -4.24 18.11
CA PRO A 137 -7.64 -2.91 18.57
C PRO A 137 -7.27 -1.82 17.55
N VAL A 138 -8.12 -0.79 17.48
CA VAL A 138 -7.83 0.41 16.70
C VAL A 138 -6.79 1.23 17.47
N PRO A 139 -5.63 1.57 16.86
CA PRO A 139 -4.67 2.44 17.50
C PRO A 139 -5.26 3.81 17.85
N PRO A 140 -4.80 4.46 18.93
CA PRO A 140 -5.28 5.78 19.31
C PRO A 140 -5.19 6.79 18.16
N GLY A 141 -6.22 7.58 17.97
CA GLY A 141 -6.29 8.60 16.91
C GLY A 141 -6.62 8.08 15.51
N GLN A 142 -6.91 6.79 15.36
CA GLN A 142 -7.33 6.20 14.09
C GLN A 142 -8.80 5.77 14.17
N GLY A 143 -9.59 6.17 13.17
CA GLY A 143 -10.99 5.75 13.06
C GLY A 143 -11.13 4.28 12.65
N GLU A 144 -12.26 3.67 12.98
CA GLU A 144 -12.65 2.40 12.40
C GLU A 144 -12.95 2.55 10.90
N PHE A 145 -12.81 1.44 10.17
CA PHE A 145 -13.31 1.39 8.80
C PHE A 145 -14.85 1.52 8.83
N VAL A 146 -15.36 2.54 8.20
CA VAL A 146 -16.81 2.73 8.01
C VAL A 146 -17.16 2.20 6.63
N GLU A 147 -17.99 1.18 6.59
CA GLU A 147 -18.52 0.65 5.34
C GLU A 147 -19.53 1.64 4.77
N MET A 148 -19.30 2.06 3.54
CA MET A 148 -20.26 2.90 2.82
C MET A 148 -21.36 2.01 2.24
N LEU A 149 -22.61 2.26 2.62
CA LEU A 149 -23.75 1.54 2.06
C LEU A 149 -23.89 1.81 0.55
N PRO A 150 -24.39 0.83 -0.24
CA PRO A 150 -24.52 1.00 -1.69
C PRO A 150 -25.31 2.24 -2.14
N GLU A 151 -26.28 2.66 -1.33
CA GLU A 151 -27.08 3.88 -1.59
C GLU A 151 -26.27 5.17 -1.37
N GLU A 152 -25.46 5.20 -0.33
CA GLU A 152 -24.54 6.30 -0.03
C GLU A 152 -23.45 6.42 -1.10
N ALA A 153 -22.89 5.29 -1.54
CA ALA A 153 -21.92 5.25 -2.61
C ALA A 153 -22.49 5.85 -3.91
N ARG A 154 -23.71 5.45 -4.31
CA ARG A 154 -24.39 6.00 -5.50
C ARG A 154 -24.65 7.49 -5.38
N LYS A 155 -25.07 7.97 -4.21
CA LYS A 155 -25.28 9.40 -3.97
C LYS A 155 -23.98 10.18 -4.13
N TYR A 156 -22.90 9.69 -3.54
CA TYR A 156 -21.58 10.29 -3.62
C TYR A 156 -21.04 10.35 -5.06
N GLU A 157 -21.21 9.28 -5.84
CA GLU A 157 -20.82 9.23 -7.25
C GLU A 157 -21.62 10.25 -8.10
N ASN A 158 -22.91 10.37 -7.86
CA ASN A 158 -23.80 11.33 -8.56
C ASN A 158 -23.41 12.78 -8.24
N GLU A 159 -23.12 13.11 -6.99
CA GLU A 159 -22.70 14.44 -6.57
C GLU A 159 -21.36 14.82 -7.21
N ARG A 160 -20.41 13.89 -7.24
CA ARG A 160 -19.10 14.09 -7.85
C ARG A 160 -19.18 14.30 -9.37
N SER A 161 -20.04 13.56 -10.06
CA SER A 161 -20.27 13.71 -11.50
C SER A 161 -20.85 15.08 -11.86
N ARG A 162 -21.69 15.67 -11.00
CA ARG A 162 -22.24 17.04 -11.19
C ARG A 162 -21.16 18.11 -11.05
N HIS A 163 -20.20 17.94 -10.15
CA HIS A 163 -19.11 18.91 -9.95
C HIS A 163 -18.05 18.86 -11.05
N SER A 164 -17.82 17.69 -11.68
CA SER A 164 -16.85 17.55 -12.76
C SER A 164 -17.29 18.18 -14.09
N HIS A 165 -18.59 18.43 -14.30
CA HIS A 165 -19.15 19.09 -15.48
C HIS A 165 -19.30 20.61 -15.33
N GLY A 166 -19.00 21.18 -14.18
CA GLY A 166 -19.10 22.62 -13.88
C GLY A 166 -17.84 23.44 -14.19
N HIS A 167 -16.77 22.86 -14.67
CA HIS A 167 -15.50 23.55 -14.96
C HIS A 167 -15.09 23.48 -16.43
N ALA A 168 -16.06 23.47 -17.33
CA ALA A 168 -15.82 23.87 -18.73
C ALA A 168 -16.26 25.32 -18.83
N ALA A 169 -15.39 26.26 -18.57
CA ALA A 169 -15.55 27.67 -18.86
C ALA A 169 -14.52 28.11 -19.89
N PRO A 170 -14.79 29.18 -20.64
CA PRO A 170 -14.47 29.40 -22.04
C PRO A 170 -13.01 29.69 -22.33
#